data_c0a54c5d8036089c85a1364c8032182a
#
_entry.id   c0a54c5d8036089c85a1364c8032182a
#
_cell.length_a   1.000
_cell.length_b   1.000
_cell.length_c   1.000
_cell.angle_alpha   90.00
_cell.angle_beta   90.00
_cell.angle_gamma   90.00
#
_symmetry.space_group_name_H-M   'P 1'
#
loop_
_entity.id
_entity.type
_entity.pdbx_description
1 polymer ?
#
loop_
_entity_poly.entity_id
_entity_poly.type
_entity_poly.pdbx_seq_one_letter_code
_entity_poly.pdbx_strand_id
1 'polypeptide(L)'
;VYKRQTLLFSEVLDKVHKAKTKDQKVKILREHNSPALRSIVKSSFDPSIKWVLPEGDVPYSKNDAPAGTEHTTLATESRLLWHFIKGADGQTPQWKKEQMFVQMLEGLHESEAELLINAKDKRLHQVYKGLSTNVVCEAFNWNDNFMLMQ
;
A
#
# COMPACT_ATOMS: atom_id res chain seq x y z
N VAL A 1 -9.52 -23.49 14.46
CA VAL A 1 -9.16 -22.73 13.28
C VAL A 1 -8.47 -21.44 13.69
N TYR A 2 -7.27 -21.24 13.19
CA TYR A 2 -6.50 -20.06 13.49
C TYR A 2 -7.11 -18.84 12.81
N LYS A 3 -7.44 -17.82 13.59
CA LYS A 3 -7.92 -16.55 13.05
C LYS A 3 -6.79 -15.51 13.07
N ARG A 4 -6.61 -14.87 11.94
CA ARG A 4 -5.68 -13.77 11.82
C ARG A 4 -6.19 -12.60 12.66
N GLN A 5 -5.33 -12.03 13.51
CA GLN A 5 -5.73 -10.93 14.41
C GLN A 5 -5.78 -9.59 13.69
N THR A 6 -5.03 -9.44 12.60
CA THR A 6 -4.99 -8.20 11.83
C THR A 6 -5.45 -8.46 10.40
N LEU A 7 -6.14 -7.47 9.83
CA LEU A 7 -6.57 -7.54 8.45
C LEU A 7 -5.42 -7.23 7.50
N LEU A 8 -5.46 -7.81 6.31
CA LEU A 8 -4.58 -7.39 5.23
C LEU A 8 -4.94 -5.95 4.82
N PHE A 9 -3.95 -5.21 4.31
CA PHE A 9 -4.20 -3.83 3.89
C PHE A 9 -5.27 -3.75 2.79
N SER A 10 -5.30 -4.73 1.90
CA SER A 10 -6.35 -4.81 0.88
C SER A 10 -7.74 -4.92 1.50
N GLU A 11 -7.87 -5.66 2.60
CA GLU A 11 -9.13 -5.78 3.31
C GLU A 11 -9.53 -4.47 3.99
N VAL A 12 -8.56 -3.77 4.58
CA VAL A 12 -8.80 -2.48 5.23
C VAL A 12 -9.28 -1.46 4.19
N LEU A 13 -8.58 -1.34 3.07
CA LEU A 13 -8.94 -0.38 2.02
C LEU A 13 -10.27 -0.73 1.36
N ASP A 14 -10.59 -2.01 1.25
CA ASP A 14 -11.90 -2.44 0.73
C ASP A 14 -13.03 -1.99 1.66
N LYS A 15 -12.81 -2.08 2.98
CA LYS A 15 -13.79 -1.56 3.94
C LYS A 15 -13.99 -0.05 3.80
N VAL A 16 -12.91 0.69 3.58
CA VAL A 16 -12.98 2.14 3.36
C VAL A 16 -13.78 2.42 2.07
N HIS A 17 -13.49 1.66 1.02
CA HIS A 17 -14.19 1.80 -0.25
C HIS A 17 -15.70 1.58 -0.12
N LYS A 18 -16.11 0.61 0.72
CA LYS A 18 -17.51 0.26 0.92
C LYS A 18 -18.24 1.12 1.94
N ALA A 19 -17.52 1.90 2.74
CA ALA A 19 -18.14 2.78 3.73
C ALA A 19 -18.94 3.88 3.03
N LYS A 20 -20.06 4.26 3.65
CA LYS A 20 -21.01 5.19 3.02
C LYS A 20 -20.69 6.66 3.29
N THR A 21 -20.09 6.98 4.43
CA THR A 21 -19.81 8.36 4.82
C THR A 21 -18.33 8.59 5.02
N LYS A 22 -17.92 9.85 4.91
CA LYS A 22 -16.53 10.24 5.15
C LYS A 22 -16.11 9.88 6.58
N ASP A 23 -16.96 10.11 7.56
CA ASP A 23 -16.65 9.83 8.97
C ASP A 23 -16.38 8.34 9.17
N GLN A 24 -17.15 7.46 8.53
CA GLN A 24 -16.93 6.02 8.60
C GLN A 24 -15.60 5.62 7.98
N LYS A 25 -15.26 6.22 6.83
CA LYS A 25 -13.99 5.95 6.15
C LYS A 25 -12.81 6.35 7.01
N VAL A 26 -12.86 7.54 7.58
CA VAL A 26 -11.80 8.06 8.47
C VAL A 26 -11.66 7.16 9.70
N LYS A 27 -12.78 6.74 10.29
CA LYS A 27 -12.77 5.86 11.45
C LYS A 27 -12.07 4.54 11.15
N ILE A 28 -12.39 3.92 10.00
CA ILE A 28 -11.77 2.65 9.60
C ILE A 28 -10.26 2.80 9.46
N LEU A 29 -9.80 3.85 8.79
CA LEU A 29 -8.37 4.11 8.63
C LEU A 29 -7.68 4.34 9.97
N ARG A 30 -8.32 5.05 10.89
CA ARG A 30 -7.75 5.30 12.22
C ARG A 30 -7.68 4.04 13.06
N GLU A 31 -8.67 3.15 12.95
CA GLU A 31 -8.66 1.88 13.67
C GLU A 31 -7.52 0.97 13.23
N HIS A 32 -7.14 1.04 11.96
CA HIS A 32 -6.10 0.20 11.38
C HIS A 32 -4.81 0.98 11.10
N ASN A 33 -4.66 2.15 11.73
CA ASN A 33 -3.51 3.01 11.53
C ASN A 33 -2.22 2.31 11.96
N SER A 34 -1.24 2.29 11.07
CA SER A 34 0.09 1.74 11.34
C SER A 34 1.11 2.47 10.48
N PRO A 35 2.39 2.49 10.88
CA PRO A 35 3.43 3.09 10.03
C PRO A 35 3.48 2.46 8.64
N ALA A 36 3.25 1.14 8.55
CA ALA A 36 3.26 0.42 7.29
C ALA A 36 2.14 0.90 6.36
N LEU A 37 0.90 0.99 6.88
CA LEU A 37 -0.24 1.45 6.08
C LEU A 37 -0.03 2.90 5.63
N ARG A 38 0.44 3.76 6.52
CA ARG A 38 0.70 5.17 6.18
C ARG A 38 1.75 5.29 5.08
N SER A 39 2.80 4.46 5.12
CA SER A 39 3.85 4.48 4.10
C SER A 39 3.31 4.13 2.72
N ILE A 40 2.49 3.09 2.65
CA ILE A 40 1.90 2.65 1.37
C ILE A 40 0.96 3.71 0.81
N VAL A 41 0.07 4.24 1.64
CA VAL A 41 -0.89 5.24 1.22
C VAL A 41 -0.16 6.52 0.78
N LYS A 42 0.81 6.97 1.56
CA LYS A 42 1.58 8.16 1.22
C LYS A 42 2.33 7.99 -0.10
N SER A 43 2.91 6.83 -0.33
CA SER A 43 3.66 6.57 -1.57
C SER A 43 2.77 6.63 -2.82
N SER A 44 1.47 6.41 -2.66
CA SER A 44 0.52 6.52 -3.77
C SER A 44 0.00 7.95 -3.94
N PHE A 45 -0.32 8.64 -2.85
CA PHE A 45 -1.00 9.94 -2.91
C PHE A 45 -0.05 11.12 -3.00
N ASP A 46 1.13 11.05 -2.38
CA ASP A 46 2.05 12.18 -2.32
C ASP A 46 2.76 12.36 -3.68
N PRO A 47 2.54 13.48 -4.39
CA PRO A 47 3.17 13.68 -5.69
C PRO A 47 4.68 13.88 -5.62
N SER A 48 5.23 14.20 -4.44
CA SER A 48 6.68 14.35 -4.28
C SER A 48 7.40 13.01 -4.20
N ILE A 49 6.68 11.92 -3.89
CA ILE A 49 7.24 10.58 -3.83
C ILE A 49 7.11 9.94 -5.21
N LYS A 50 8.24 9.55 -5.79
CA LYS A 50 8.27 8.93 -7.12
C LYS A 50 8.89 7.55 -7.02
N TRP A 51 8.28 6.61 -7.72
CA TRP A 51 8.76 5.24 -7.77
C TRP A 51 9.77 5.09 -8.90
N VAL A 52 10.83 4.28 -8.66
CA VAL A 52 11.84 4.01 -9.69
C VAL A 52 11.45 2.85 -10.60
N LEU A 53 10.33 2.20 -10.32
CA LEU A 53 9.84 1.07 -11.10
C LEU A 53 9.02 1.55 -12.29
N PRO A 54 9.03 0.82 -13.43
CA PRO A 54 8.21 1.19 -14.59
C PRO A 54 6.72 1.17 -14.24
N GLU A 55 5.97 2.08 -14.86
CA GLU A 55 4.51 2.11 -14.73
C GLU A 55 3.91 0.95 -15.50
N GLY A 56 2.77 0.45 -15.03
CA GLY A 56 2.01 -0.60 -15.68
C GLY A 56 2.14 -1.95 -15.02
N ASP A 57 1.63 -2.96 -15.70
CA ASP A 57 1.58 -4.32 -15.17
C ASP A 57 2.97 -4.90 -14.96
N VAL A 58 3.10 -5.72 -13.92
CA VAL A 58 4.34 -6.37 -13.57
C VAL A 58 4.16 -7.89 -13.78
N PRO A 59 5.04 -8.54 -14.56
CA PRO A 59 4.96 -10.00 -14.74
C PRO A 59 5.44 -10.70 -13.47
N TYR A 60 4.54 -11.42 -12.81
CA TYR A 60 4.87 -12.23 -11.64
C TYR A 60 3.91 -13.40 -11.54
N SER A 61 4.33 -14.47 -10.84
CA SER A 61 3.48 -15.63 -10.59
C SER A 61 2.58 -15.33 -9.39
N LYS A 62 1.28 -15.31 -9.62
CA LYS A 62 0.32 -15.00 -8.56
C LYS A 62 0.33 -16.07 -7.49
N ASN A 63 0.25 -15.63 -6.23
CA ASN A 63 0.13 -16.52 -5.10
C ASN A 63 -1.35 -16.82 -4.89
N ASP A 64 -1.76 -18.06 -5.17
CA ASP A 64 -3.16 -18.49 -5.06
C ASP A 64 -3.50 -19.10 -3.70
N ALA A 65 -2.61 -18.99 -2.73
CA ALA A 65 -2.89 -19.45 -1.38
C ALA A 65 -4.03 -18.66 -0.75
N PRO A 66 -4.89 -19.30 0.07
CA PRO A 66 -5.95 -18.56 0.76
C PRO A 66 -5.40 -17.45 1.66
N ALA A 67 -6.19 -16.42 1.87
CA ALA A 67 -5.80 -15.32 2.75
C ALA A 67 -5.45 -15.87 4.14
N GLY A 68 -4.32 -15.45 4.67
CA GLY A 68 -3.80 -15.90 5.95
C GLY A 68 -2.75 -17.00 5.83
N THR A 69 -2.59 -17.61 4.64
CA THR A 69 -1.60 -18.66 4.40
C THR A 69 -0.49 -18.21 3.44
N GLU A 70 -0.52 -16.96 3.01
CA GLU A 70 0.52 -16.39 2.17
C GLU A 70 1.86 -16.33 2.90
N HIS A 71 2.96 -16.29 2.13
CA HIS A 71 4.32 -16.30 2.71
C HIS A 71 4.63 -15.05 3.50
N THR A 72 4.04 -13.90 3.13
CA THR A 72 4.30 -12.63 3.81
C THR A 72 3.12 -11.69 3.64
N THR A 73 3.18 -10.51 4.26
CA THR A 73 2.15 -9.48 4.16
C THR A 73 2.78 -8.13 3.83
N LEU A 74 2.00 -7.20 3.29
CA LEU A 74 2.48 -5.83 3.06
C LEU A 74 2.88 -5.15 4.37
N ALA A 75 2.22 -5.48 5.48
CA ALA A 75 2.60 -4.94 6.78
C ALA A 75 4.05 -5.29 7.12
N THR A 76 4.48 -6.50 6.80
CA THR A 76 5.86 -6.94 7.02
C THR A 76 6.81 -6.37 5.98
N GLU A 77 6.41 -6.40 4.70
CA GLU A 77 7.29 -6.03 3.59
C GLU A 77 7.44 -4.52 3.42
N SER A 78 6.58 -3.72 4.04
CA SER A 78 6.62 -2.25 3.90
C SER A 78 7.97 -1.66 4.29
N ARG A 79 8.73 -2.33 5.16
CA ARG A 79 10.07 -1.89 5.57
C ARG A 79 11.06 -1.86 4.41
N LEU A 80 10.76 -2.55 3.31
CA LEU A 80 11.63 -2.62 2.13
C LEU A 80 11.20 -1.65 1.02
N LEU A 81 10.09 -0.94 1.18
CA LEU A 81 9.55 -0.08 0.12
C LEU A 81 10.48 1.07 -0.25
N TRP A 82 11.33 1.53 0.66
CA TRP A 82 12.25 2.63 0.38
C TRP A 82 13.20 2.31 -0.77
N HIS A 83 13.49 1.03 -1.03
CA HIS A 83 14.34 0.63 -2.17
C HIS A 83 13.74 1.02 -3.50
N PHE A 84 12.42 1.16 -3.57
CA PHE A 84 11.69 1.44 -4.81
C PHE A 84 11.36 2.91 -5.00
N ILE A 85 11.75 3.76 -4.06
CA ILE A 85 11.46 5.20 -4.09
C ILE A 85 12.67 5.94 -4.65
N LYS A 86 12.42 6.83 -5.61
CA LYS A 86 13.49 7.59 -6.26
C LYS A 86 14.23 8.45 -5.24
N GLY A 87 15.54 8.31 -5.23
CA GLY A 87 16.41 9.09 -4.34
C GLY A 87 16.64 8.49 -2.97
N ALA A 88 15.90 7.43 -2.60
CA ALA A 88 16.06 6.81 -1.28
C ALA A 88 17.17 5.75 -1.24
N ASP A 89 17.36 5.01 -2.35
CA ASP A 89 18.38 3.97 -2.45
C ASP A 89 19.20 4.21 -3.72
N GLY A 90 20.40 4.76 -3.55
CA GLY A 90 21.32 5.03 -4.65
C GLY A 90 22.33 3.92 -4.91
N GLN A 91 22.32 2.83 -4.15
CA GLN A 91 23.34 1.80 -4.24
C GLN A 91 22.87 0.53 -4.94
N THR A 92 21.61 0.16 -4.80
CA THR A 92 21.06 -1.05 -5.42
C THR A 92 20.84 -0.82 -6.91
N PRO A 93 21.34 -1.69 -7.80
CA PRO A 93 21.10 -1.55 -9.24
C PRO A 93 19.61 -1.66 -9.60
N GLN A 94 19.22 -1.01 -10.68
CA GLN A 94 17.82 -0.99 -11.12
C GLN A 94 17.27 -2.40 -11.35
N TRP A 95 18.05 -3.28 -12.02
CA TRP A 95 17.58 -4.64 -12.28
C TRP A 95 17.29 -5.41 -11.00
N LYS A 96 18.08 -5.17 -9.94
CA LYS A 96 17.89 -5.84 -8.66
C LYS A 96 16.65 -5.31 -7.94
N LYS A 97 16.39 -4.01 -8.03
CA LYS A 97 15.17 -3.42 -7.48
C LYS A 97 13.93 -4.03 -8.12
N GLU A 98 13.94 -4.18 -9.44
CA GLU A 98 12.83 -4.80 -10.17
C GLU A 98 12.65 -6.25 -9.76
N GLN A 99 13.75 -7.00 -9.61
CA GLN A 99 13.68 -8.39 -9.16
C GLN A 99 13.12 -8.49 -7.73
N MET A 100 13.57 -7.62 -6.84
CA MET A 100 13.08 -7.59 -5.45
C MET A 100 11.57 -7.31 -5.41
N PHE A 101 11.10 -6.42 -6.27
CA PHE A 101 9.68 -6.08 -6.34
C PHE A 101 8.85 -7.29 -6.78
N VAL A 102 9.29 -7.98 -7.83
CA VAL A 102 8.61 -9.19 -8.31
C VAL A 102 8.57 -10.26 -7.22
N GLN A 103 9.68 -10.49 -6.53
CA GLN A 103 9.74 -11.46 -5.45
C GLN A 103 8.79 -11.10 -4.32
N MET A 104 8.69 -9.82 -4.00
CA MET A 104 7.75 -9.35 -2.98
C MET A 104 6.31 -9.65 -3.40
N LEU A 105 5.95 -9.35 -4.64
CA LEU A 105 4.60 -9.62 -5.15
C LEU A 105 4.26 -11.11 -5.06
N GLU A 106 5.21 -11.97 -5.37
CA GLU A 106 4.98 -13.41 -5.38
C GLU A 106 4.77 -14.00 -3.98
N GLY A 107 5.27 -13.32 -2.96
CA GLY A 107 5.06 -13.74 -1.57
C GLY A 107 3.79 -13.22 -0.94
N LEU A 108 3.13 -12.23 -1.55
CA LEU A 108 1.93 -11.61 -1.02
C LEU A 108 0.66 -12.30 -1.51
N HIS A 109 -0.42 -12.17 -0.73
CA HIS A 109 -1.74 -12.52 -1.23
C HIS A 109 -2.03 -11.70 -2.49
N GLU A 110 -2.75 -12.30 -3.45
CA GLU A 110 -3.02 -11.64 -4.73
C GLU A 110 -3.60 -10.24 -4.56
N SER A 111 -4.51 -10.05 -3.61
CA SER A 111 -5.14 -8.75 -3.38
C SER A 111 -4.14 -7.70 -2.89
N GLU A 112 -3.16 -8.10 -2.06
CA GLU A 112 -2.13 -7.17 -1.61
C GLU A 112 -1.10 -6.89 -2.71
N ALA A 113 -0.80 -7.87 -3.53
CA ALA A 113 0.08 -7.67 -4.68
C ALA A 113 -0.52 -6.66 -5.65
N GLU A 114 -1.81 -6.77 -5.94
CA GLU A 114 -2.50 -5.81 -6.80
C GLU A 114 -2.54 -4.42 -6.17
N LEU A 115 -2.77 -4.35 -4.86
CA LEU A 115 -2.74 -3.08 -4.12
C LEU A 115 -1.38 -2.40 -4.28
N LEU A 116 -0.30 -3.15 -4.12
CA LEU A 116 1.05 -2.60 -4.23
C LEU A 116 1.34 -2.11 -5.65
N ILE A 117 0.91 -2.85 -6.67
CA ILE A 117 1.06 -2.40 -8.06
C ILE A 117 0.29 -1.10 -8.30
N ASN A 118 -0.93 -1.00 -7.78
CA ASN A 118 -1.72 0.23 -7.91
C ASN A 118 -1.12 1.40 -7.13
N ALA A 119 -0.51 1.13 -5.98
CA ALA A 119 0.22 2.17 -5.24
C ALA A 119 1.42 2.66 -6.04
N LYS A 120 2.16 1.74 -6.67
CA LYS A 120 3.29 2.07 -7.53
C LYS A 120 2.86 2.97 -8.69
N ASP A 121 1.71 2.69 -9.30
CA ASP A 121 1.17 3.46 -10.42
C ASP A 121 0.34 4.66 -9.96
N LYS A 122 0.27 4.90 -8.65
CA LYS A 122 -0.47 6.01 -8.03
C LYS A 122 -1.96 5.98 -8.38
N ARG A 123 -2.55 4.78 -8.35
CA ARG A 123 -3.95 4.54 -8.73
C ARG A 123 -4.83 4.03 -7.59
N LEU A 124 -4.38 4.10 -6.34
CA LEU A 124 -5.19 3.60 -5.21
C LEU A 124 -6.56 4.27 -5.15
N HIS A 125 -6.64 5.56 -5.46
CA HIS A 125 -7.91 6.29 -5.47
C HIS A 125 -8.85 5.85 -6.59
N GLN A 126 -8.34 5.19 -7.62
CA GLN A 126 -9.15 4.66 -8.72
C GLN A 126 -9.69 3.27 -8.40
N VAL A 127 -8.90 2.46 -7.72
CA VAL A 127 -9.29 1.09 -7.33
C VAL A 127 -10.20 1.12 -6.11
N TYR A 128 -9.83 1.92 -5.11
CA TYR A 128 -10.62 2.12 -3.90
C TYR A 128 -11.24 3.51 -3.95
N LYS A 129 -12.37 3.63 -4.62
CA LYS A 129 -12.99 4.93 -4.94
C LYS A 129 -13.34 5.76 -3.70
N GLY A 130 -13.57 5.11 -2.56
CA GLY A 130 -13.81 5.83 -1.32
C GLY A 130 -12.58 6.40 -0.66
N LEU A 131 -11.39 6.05 -1.16
CA LEU A 131 -10.12 6.50 -0.60
C LEU A 131 -9.66 7.75 -1.35
N SER A 132 -9.98 8.92 -0.80
CA SER A 132 -9.62 10.20 -1.40
C SER A 132 -8.53 10.90 -0.60
N THR A 133 -7.91 11.93 -1.19
CA THR A 133 -6.90 12.73 -0.51
C THR A 133 -7.44 13.32 0.79
N ASN A 134 -8.67 13.84 0.77
CA ASN A 134 -9.27 14.44 1.97
C ASN A 134 -9.46 13.41 3.09
N VAL A 135 -9.94 12.21 2.74
CA VAL A 135 -10.13 11.13 3.71
C VAL A 135 -8.81 10.72 4.33
N VAL A 136 -7.79 10.52 3.49
CA VAL A 136 -6.47 10.09 3.94
C VAL A 136 -5.82 11.13 4.84
N CYS A 137 -5.84 12.40 4.44
CA CYS A 137 -5.23 13.47 5.22
C CYS A 137 -5.93 13.64 6.56
N GLU A 138 -7.25 13.56 6.60
CA GLU A 138 -7.97 13.67 7.86
C GLU A 138 -7.71 12.47 8.76
N ALA A 139 -7.70 11.26 8.19
CA ALA A 139 -7.50 10.05 8.98
C ALA A 139 -6.13 10.01 9.65
N PHE A 140 -5.09 10.44 8.94
CA PHE A 140 -3.71 10.36 9.42
C PHE A 140 -3.19 11.71 9.94
N ASN A 141 -4.06 12.72 10.00
CA ASN A 141 -3.72 14.05 10.50
C ASN A 141 -2.57 14.68 9.69
N TRP A 142 -2.68 14.61 8.39
CA TRP A 142 -1.72 15.20 7.45
C TRP A 142 -2.22 16.52 6.89
N ASN A 143 -1.30 17.44 6.58
CA ASN A 143 -1.61 18.66 5.86
C ASN A 143 -1.63 18.41 4.35
N ASP A 144 -1.77 19.47 3.54
CA ASP A 144 -1.84 19.35 2.09
C ASP A 144 -0.56 18.80 1.46
N ASN A 145 0.55 18.82 2.19
CA ASN A 145 1.83 18.27 1.74
C ASN A 145 2.08 16.88 2.28
N PHE A 146 1.05 16.23 2.83
CA PHE A 146 1.12 14.87 3.40
C PHE A 146 2.13 14.78 4.55
N MET A 147 2.24 15.85 5.32
CA MET A 147 3.09 15.91 6.51
C MET A 147 2.20 15.95 7.75
N LEU A 148 2.66 15.26 8.82
CA LEU A 148 1.92 15.22 10.07
C LEU A 148 1.74 16.63 10.63
N MET A 149 0.49 16.99 10.91
CA MET A 149 0.18 18.26 11.56
C MET A 149 0.45 18.14 13.06
N GLN A 150 0.98 19.22 13.62
CA GLN A 150 1.26 19.27 15.06
C GLN A 150 0.16 20.01 15.81
#